data_12049cf82cf03778f1cfd1e556bc3962
#
_entry.id   12049cf82cf03778f1cfd1e556bc3962
#
_cell.length_a   1.000
_cell.length_b   1.000
_cell.length_c   1.000
_cell.angle_alpha   90.00
_cell.angle_beta   90.00
_cell.angle_gamma   90.00
#
_symmetry.space_group_name_H-M   'P 1'
#
loop_
_entity.id
_entity.type
_entity.pdbx_description
1 polymer ?
#
loop_
_entity_poly.entity_id
_entity_poly.type
_entity_poly.pdbx_seq_one_letter_code
_entity_poly.pdbx_strand_id
1 'polypeptide(L)'
;MDALRNAPAIVIAEGYATAGSISDGIAAPVVAAFDSGNLMAVAKALHDKYPDKAVIVAGDDDQHLLGNPRVRRNVGREKAEMAAEAVGGKAVFPIFAPGEREKDCAGFTDFNDLGTKSKFGMAAVERQLKPAIEKAITEKVKELERNKQQERSRSEGMER
;
A
#
# COMPACT_ATOMS: atom_id res chain seq x y z
N MET A 1 -16.50 -14.73 -8.36
CA MET A 1 -15.10 -15.22 -8.26
C MET A 1 -14.31 -14.23 -7.43
N ASP A 2 -13.56 -14.67 -6.45
CA ASP A 2 -12.80 -13.78 -5.56
C ASP A 2 -11.53 -13.29 -6.27
N ALA A 3 -11.58 -12.08 -6.82
CA ALA A 3 -10.48 -11.49 -7.58
C ALA A 3 -9.19 -11.35 -6.76
N LEU A 4 -9.31 -11.10 -5.45
CA LEU A 4 -8.16 -10.97 -4.55
C LEU A 4 -7.45 -12.31 -4.31
N ARG A 5 -8.16 -13.42 -4.40
CA ARG A 5 -7.56 -14.76 -4.25
C ARG A 5 -6.50 -15.00 -5.33
N ASN A 6 -6.72 -14.53 -6.53
CA ASN A 6 -5.81 -14.71 -7.67
C ASN A 6 -4.80 -13.56 -7.83
N ALA A 7 -4.98 -12.46 -7.09
CA ALA A 7 -4.04 -11.35 -7.13
C ALA A 7 -2.68 -11.75 -6.51
N PRO A 8 -1.55 -11.30 -7.06
CA PRO A 8 -0.23 -11.64 -6.54
C PRO A 8 0.07 -11.00 -5.18
N ALA A 9 -0.57 -9.87 -4.89
CA ALA A 9 -0.50 -9.14 -3.63
C ALA A 9 -1.84 -8.48 -3.34
N ILE A 10 -2.05 -8.06 -2.10
CA ILE A 10 -3.18 -7.23 -1.68
C ILE A 10 -2.73 -5.77 -1.74
N VAL A 11 -3.40 -4.96 -2.55
CA VAL A 11 -3.17 -3.52 -2.63
C VAL A 11 -4.39 -2.81 -2.04
N ILE A 12 -4.17 -1.90 -1.10
CA ILE A 12 -5.20 -1.14 -0.39
C ILE A 12 -4.93 0.34 -0.60
N ALA A 13 -5.95 1.11 -0.95
CA ALA A 13 -5.91 2.56 -1.02
C ALA A 13 -6.95 3.17 -0.07
N GLU A 14 -6.76 4.42 0.32
CA GLU A 14 -7.73 5.12 1.17
C GLU A 14 -9.04 5.37 0.43
N GLY A 15 -8.98 6.11 -0.68
CA GLY A 15 -10.15 6.56 -1.43
C GLY A 15 -10.54 5.64 -2.59
N TYR A 16 -11.81 5.71 -3.00
CA TYR A 16 -12.32 4.94 -4.14
C TYR A 16 -11.67 5.37 -5.47
N ALA A 17 -11.52 6.68 -5.71
CA ALA A 17 -10.90 7.20 -6.93
C ALA A 17 -9.42 6.77 -7.02
N THR A 18 -8.71 6.84 -5.90
CA THR A 18 -7.32 6.39 -5.81
C THR A 18 -7.20 4.89 -6.10
N ALA A 19 -8.08 4.07 -5.51
CA ALA A 19 -8.13 2.63 -5.79
C ALA A 19 -8.39 2.34 -7.28
N GLY A 20 -9.31 3.09 -7.91
CA GLY A 20 -9.60 2.99 -9.35
C GLY A 20 -8.37 3.31 -10.20
N SER A 21 -7.72 4.44 -9.98
CA SER A 21 -6.52 4.87 -10.72
C SER A 21 -5.36 3.89 -10.56
N ILE A 22 -5.18 3.33 -9.35
CA ILE A 22 -4.17 2.30 -9.11
C ILE A 22 -4.53 1.02 -9.88
N SER A 23 -5.78 0.55 -9.77
CA SER A 23 -6.24 -0.66 -10.45
C SER A 23 -6.04 -0.57 -11.97
N ASP A 24 -6.34 0.57 -12.58
CA ASP A 24 -6.10 0.83 -13.99
C ASP A 24 -4.60 0.83 -14.32
N GLY A 25 -3.77 1.46 -13.47
CA GLY A 25 -2.34 1.56 -13.69
C GLY A 25 -1.60 0.23 -13.58
N ILE A 26 -1.96 -0.63 -12.63
CA ILE A 26 -1.28 -1.92 -12.41
C ILE A 26 -2.00 -3.12 -13.02
N ALA A 27 -3.17 -2.92 -13.60
CA ALA A 27 -4.05 -3.96 -14.17
C ALA A 27 -4.35 -5.10 -13.16
N ALA A 28 -4.62 -4.74 -11.88
CA ALA A 28 -4.89 -5.68 -10.80
C ALA A 28 -5.98 -5.14 -9.85
N PRO A 29 -6.69 -6.02 -9.10
CA PRO A 29 -7.69 -5.57 -8.14
C PRO A 29 -7.06 -4.79 -6.99
N VAL A 30 -7.70 -3.69 -6.61
CA VAL A 30 -7.31 -2.83 -5.48
C VAL A 30 -8.52 -2.65 -4.56
N VAL A 31 -8.28 -2.65 -3.26
CA VAL A 31 -9.31 -2.46 -2.25
C VAL A 31 -9.33 -1.00 -1.79
N ALA A 32 -10.49 -0.36 -1.81
CA ALA A 32 -10.69 0.95 -1.20
C ALA A 32 -11.13 0.79 0.25
N ALA A 33 -10.46 1.47 1.18
CA ALA A 33 -10.83 1.50 2.59
C ALA A 33 -11.92 2.55 2.89
N PHE A 34 -12.16 3.47 1.96
CA PHE A 34 -13.10 4.60 2.00
C PHE A 34 -12.78 5.71 3.02
N ASP A 35 -11.85 5.49 3.94
CA ASP A 35 -11.40 6.47 4.92
C ASP A 35 -10.05 6.04 5.52
N SER A 36 -9.19 7.01 5.85
CA SER A 36 -7.87 6.73 6.46
C SER A 36 -7.98 6.00 7.80
N GLY A 37 -9.05 6.26 8.55
CA GLY A 37 -9.33 5.57 9.81
C GLY A 37 -9.64 4.08 9.66
N ASN A 38 -10.11 3.66 8.48
CA ASN A 38 -10.42 2.26 8.18
C ASN A 38 -9.20 1.46 7.70
N LEU A 39 -8.13 2.10 7.24
CA LEU A 39 -6.98 1.43 6.61
C LEU A 39 -6.45 0.28 7.45
N MET A 40 -6.26 0.47 8.75
CA MET A 40 -5.74 -0.57 9.64
C MET A 40 -6.71 -1.75 9.79
N ALA A 41 -8.00 -1.48 9.96
CA ALA A 41 -9.01 -2.55 10.09
C ALA A 41 -9.14 -3.36 8.80
N VAL A 42 -9.14 -2.70 7.65
CA VAL A 42 -9.17 -3.33 6.32
C VAL A 42 -7.90 -4.15 6.08
N ALA A 43 -6.72 -3.60 6.38
CA ALA A 43 -5.45 -4.30 6.22
C ALA A 43 -5.40 -5.58 7.06
N LYS A 44 -5.80 -5.53 8.33
CA LYS A 44 -5.86 -6.69 9.22
C LYS A 44 -6.84 -7.74 8.71
N ALA A 45 -8.06 -7.36 8.36
CA ALA A 45 -9.08 -8.29 7.86
C ALA A 45 -8.64 -9.00 6.56
N LEU A 46 -7.95 -8.29 5.67
CA LEU A 46 -7.42 -8.86 4.43
C LEU A 46 -6.21 -9.75 4.69
N HIS A 47 -5.33 -9.38 5.61
CA HIS A 47 -4.19 -10.19 6.01
C HIS A 47 -4.65 -11.50 6.67
N ASP A 48 -5.64 -11.45 7.55
CA ASP A 48 -6.21 -12.65 8.18
C ASP A 48 -6.85 -13.60 7.15
N LYS A 49 -7.50 -13.04 6.14
CA LYS A 49 -8.11 -13.81 5.06
C LYS A 49 -7.10 -14.37 4.04
N TYR A 50 -6.00 -13.67 3.82
CA TYR A 50 -4.96 -14.01 2.84
C TYR A 50 -3.55 -13.92 3.47
N PRO A 51 -3.22 -14.73 4.47
CA PRO A 51 -1.99 -14.58 5.28
C PRO A 51 -0.69 -14.76 4.48
N ASP A 52 -0.77 -15.49 3.37
CA ASP A 52 0.38 -15.77 2.50
C ASP A 52 0.66 -14.67 1.48
N LYS A 53 -0.19 -13.64 1.41
CA LYS A 53 -0.01 -12.55 0.44
C LYS A 53 0.73 -11.36 1.03
N ALA A 54 1.56 -10.74 0.21
CA ALA A 54 2.11 -9.43 0.52
C ALA A 54 1.00 -8.37 0.56
N VAL A 55 1.11 -7.41 1.47
CA VAL A 55 0.17 -6.30 1.61
C VAL A 55 0.89 -4.98 1.29
N ILE A 56 0.30 -4.20 0.39
CA ILE A 56 0.72 -2.84 0.05
C ILE A 56 -0.39 -1.89 0.44
N VAL A 57 -0.05 -0.85 1.20
CA VAL A 57 -0.94 0.27 1.48
C VAL A 57 -0.47 1.47 0.66
N ALA A 58 -1.22 1.81 -0.36
CA ALA A 58 -1.01 3.00 -1.17
C ALA A 58 -1.64 4.20 -0.45
N GLY A 59 -0.82 4.91 0.30
CA GLY A 59 -1.27 5.99 1.19
C GLY A 59 -1.28 7.35 0.53
N ASP A 60 -2.06 8.24 1.11
CA ASP A 60 -2.05 9.66 0.79
C ASP A 60 -0.87 10.36 1.48
N ASP A 61 -0.28 11.34 0.83
CA ASP A 61 0.85 12.11 1.33
C ASP A 61 0.42 13.57 1.56
N ASP A 62 -0.27 13.78 2.67
CA ASP A 62 -0.90 15.04 3.07
C ASP A 62 0.10 16.09 3.58
N GLN A 63 1.17 16.37 2.82
CA GLN A 63 2.23 17.31 3.23
C GLN A 63 1.69 18.71 3.51
N HIS A 64 0.59 19.11 2.86
CA HIS A 64 -0.05 20.41 3.09
C HIS A 64 -0.55 20.58 4.52
N LEU A 65 -0.86 19.48 5.22
CA LEU A 65 -1.31 19.51 6.61
C LEU A 65 -0.20 19.82 7.61
N LEU A 66 1.07 19.65 7.23
CA LEU A 66 2.21 20.01 8.09
C LEU A 66 2.24 21.51 8.41
N GLY A 67 1.81 22.37 7.47
CA GLY A 67 1.65 23.81 7.66
C GLY A 67 0.35 24.24 8.35
N ASN A 68 -0.58 23.32 8.56
CA ASN A 68 -1.86 23.61 9.20
C ASN A 68 -1.68 23.76 10.71
N PRO A 69 -1.98 24.94 11.33
CA PRO A 69 -1.71 25.18 12.75
C PRO A 69 -2.48 24.28 13.72
N ARG A 70 -3.58 23.67 13.26
CA ARG A 70 -4.41 22.76 14.06
C ARG A 70 -4.00 21.30 13.95
N VAL A 71 -3.45 20.88 12.78
CA VAL A 71 -3.14 19.47 12.49
C VAL A 71 -1.65 19.20 12.66
N ARG A 72 -0.78 19.92 11.99
CA ARG A 72 0.70 19.83 12.02
C ARG A 72 1.26 18.40 11.82
N ARG A 73 0.52 17.56 11.12
CA ARG A 73 0.85 16.15 10.88
C ARG A 73 0.44 15.75 9.47
N ASN A 74 1.18 14.82 8.89
CA ASN A 74 0.80 14.17 7.65
C ASN A 74 -0.07 12.95 7.96
N VAL A 75 -1.37 13.20 8.10
CA VAL A 75 -2.33 12.19 8.63
C VAL A 75 -2.45 10.99 7.70
N GLY A 76 -2.55 11.20 6.39
CA GLY A 76 -2.65 10.13 5.41
C GLY A 76 -1.42 9.21 5.48
N ARG A 77 -0.21 9.81 5.48
CA ARG A 77 1.04 9.05 5.59
C ARG A 77 1.11 8.23 6.88
N GLU A 78 0.88 8.85 8.02
CA GLU A 78 0.94 8.16 9.32
C GLU A 78 -0.04 6.99 9.39
N LYS A 79 -1.28 7.17 8.93
CA LYS A 79 -2.31 6.12 8.93
C LYS A 79 -1.95 4.97 8.00
N ALA A 80 -1.41 5.25 6.82
CA ALA A 80 -0.97 4.22 5.88
C ALA A 80 0.24 3.43 6.40
N GLU A 81 1.23 4.11 6.99
CA GLU A 81 2.40 3.46 7.61
C GLU A 81 1.99 2.56 8.77
N MET A 82 1.12 3.04 9.68
CA MET A 82 0.59 2.24 10.80
C MET A 82 -0.19 1.01 10.32
N ALA A 83 -1.02 1.16 9.29
CA ALA A 83 -1.80 0.06 8.74
C ALA A 83 -0.90 -1.00 8.09
N ALA A 84 0.11 -0.59 7.33
CA ALA A 84 1.09 -1.48 6.72
C ALA A 84 1.92 -2.22 7.77
N GLU A 85 2.44 -1.51 8.77
CA GLU A 85 3.24 -2.09 9.87
C GLU A 85 2.45 -3.16 10.63
N ALA A 86 1.17 -2.90 10.92
CA ALA A 86 0.31 -3.82 11.67
C ALA A 86 0.16 -5.21 11.04
N VAL A 87 0.46 -5.35 9.74
CA VAL A 87 0.34 -6.62 8.98
C VAL A 87 1.64 -7.06 8.32
N GLY A 88 2.77 -6.44 8.70
CA GLY A 88 4.05 -6.72 8.06
C GLY A 88 4.10 -6.37 6.57
N GLY A 89 3.23 -5.45 6.14
CA GLY A 89 3.15 -4.95 4.77
C GLY A 89 4.06 -3.75 4.51
N LYS A 90 3.85 -3.08 3.38
CA LYS A 90 4.59 -1.87 2.97
C LYS A 90 3.63 -0.73 2.66
N ALA A 91 3.92 0.47 3.15
CA ALA A 91 3.28 1.70 2.72
C ALA A 91 4.05 2.28 1.52
N VAL A 92 3.31 2.77 0.52
CA VAL A 92 3.86 3.41 -0.68
C VAL A 92 3.12 4.72 -0.92
N PHE A 93 3.86 5.76 -1.29
CA PHE A 93 3.32 7.11 -1.46
C PHE A 93 3.69 7.65 -2.85
N PRO A 94 2.82 8.49 -3.46
CA PRO A 94 3.07 9.02 -4.77
C PRO A 94 4.22 10.03 -4.78
N ILE A 95 5.05 9.95 -5.81
CA ILE A 95 6.11 10.92 -6.11
C ILE A 95 5.70 11.70 -7.34
N PHE A 96 5.52 13.00 -7.17
CA PHE A 96 5.08 13.92 -8.22
C PHE A 96 6.24 14.56 -8.98
N ALA A 97 5.93 15.18 -10.11
CA ALA A 97 6.94 15.90 -10.87
C ALA A 97 7.46 17.13 -10.10
N PRO A 98 8.74 17.51 -10.31
CA PRO A 98 9.30 18.68 -9.67
C PRO A 98 8.46 19.96 -9.95
N GLY A 99 8.22 20.75 -8.91
CA GLY A 99 7.45 21.98 -8.97
C GLY A 99 5.93 21.85 -8.86
N GLU A 100 5.37 20.63 -8.86
CA GLU A 100 3.91 20.44 -8.76
C GLU A 100 3.40 20.73 -7.35
N ARG A 101 4.02 20.17 -6.33
CA ARG A 101 3.65 20.40 -4.92
C ARG A 101 4.00 21.81 -4.43
N GLU A 102 5.04 22.42 -4.97
CA GLU A 102 5.42 23.80 -4.65
C GLU A 102 4.36 24.81 -5.12
N LYS A 103 3.60 24.46 -6.16
CA LYS A 103 2.51 25.30 -6.69
C LYS A 103 1.19 25.01 -5.99
N ASP A 104 0.88 23.74 -5.75
CA ASP A 104 -0.38 23.28 -5.14
C ASP A 104 -0.15 22.02 -4.32
N CYS A 105 0.32 22.18 -3.09
CA CYS A 105 0.60 21.05 -2.21
C CYS A 105 -0.65 20.22 -1.87
N ALA A 106 -1.81 20.87 -1.75
CA ALA A 106 -3.08 20.21 -1.42
C ALA A 106 -3.71 19.47 -2.62
N GLY A 107 -3.35 19.87 -3.83
CA GLY A 107 -3.85 19.25 -5.08
C GLY A 107 -3.06 18.04 -5.55
N PHE A 108 -1.95 17.67 -4.86
CA PHE A 108 -1.07 16.57 -5.24
C PHE A 108 -0.76 15.70 -4.00
N THR A 109 -1.70 14.84 -3.61
CA THR A 109 -1.62 14.05 -2.38
C THR A 109 -1.63 12.54 -2.60
N ASP A 110 -2.32 12.03 -3.61
CA ASP A 110 -2.58 10.61 -3.79
C ASP A 110 -2.22 10.08 -5.21
N PHE A 111 -2.37 8.79 -5.44
CA PHE A 111 -2.08 8.17 -6.74
C PHE A 111 -3.12 8.52 -7.82
N ASN A 112 -4.33 8.95 -7.46
CA ASN A 112 -5.28 9.49 -8.42
C ASN A 112 -4.79 10.85 -8.94
N ASP A 113 -4.29 11.72 -8.07
CA ASP A 113 -3.67 12.98 -8.47
C ASP A 113 -2.42 12.75 -9.33
N LEU A 114 -1.62 11.74 -8.99
CA LEU A 114 -0.47 11.35 -9.82
C LEU A 114 -0.90 10.93 -11.24
N GLY A 115 -1.94 10.12 -11.34
CA GLY A 115 -2.41 9.62 -12.63
C GLY A 115 -3.14 10.67 -13.48
N THR A 116 -3.91 11.55 -12.85
CA THR A 116 -4.86 12.43 -13.54
C THR A 116 -4.41 13.90 -13.66
N LYS A 117 -3.57 14.39 -12.72
CA LYS A 117 -3.17 15.80 -12.65
C LYS A 117 -1.68 16.01 -12.88
N SER A 118 -0.82 15.06 -12.47
CA SER A 118 0.62 15.19 -12.61
C SER A 118 1.05 15.10 -14.08
N LYS A 119 2.11 15.81 -14.43
CA LYS A 119 2.81 15.68 -15.73
C LYS A 119 3.32 14.26 -15.97
N PHE A 120 3.53 13.49 -14.92
CA PHE A 120 3.96 12.11 -15.01
C PHE A 120 2.85 11.17 -15.50
N GLY A 121 1.59 11.51 -15.22
CA GLY A 121 0.42 10.81 -15.70
C GLY A 121 0.29 9.35 -15.22
N MET A 122 -0.69 8.63 -15.78
CA MET A 122 -1.05 7.26 -15.37
C MET A 122 0.12 6.27 -15.45
N ALA A 123 1.02 6.43 -16.41
CA ALA A 123 2.22 5.60 -16.52
C ALA A 123 3.14 5.67 -15.28
N ALA A 124 3.08 6.77 -14.51
CA ALA A 124 3.84 6.89 -13.27
C ALA A 124 3.24 6.07 -12.13
N VAL A 125 1.93 5.88 -12.10
CA VAL A 125 1.27 5.00 -11.13
C VAL A 125 1.82 3.58 -11.27
N GLU A 126 1.87 3.06 -12.47
CA GLU A 126 2.47 1.75 -12.77
C GLU A 126 3.95 1.69 -12.37
N ARG A 127 4.76 2.65 -12.85
CA ARG A 127 6.22 2.68 -12.60
C ARG A 127 6.58 2.74 -11.11
N GLN A 128 5.75 3.39 -10.30
CA GLN A 128 6.03 3.53 -8.85
C GLN A 128 5.52 2.33 -8.05
N LEU A 129 4.38 1.75 -8.42
CA LEU A 129 3.76 0.68 -7.65
C LEU A 129 4.27 -0.71 -8.02
N LYS A 130 4.46 -1.04 -9.30
CA LYS A 130 4.91 -2.39 -9.71
C LYS A 130 6.20 -2.84 -9.03
N PRO A 131 7.29 -2.05 -9.00
CA PRO A 131 8.52 -2.47 -8.32
C PRO A 131 8.33 -2.66 -6.81
N ALA A 132 7.49 -1.83 -6.17
CA ALA A 132 7.19 -1.95 -4.75
C ALA A 132 6.41 -3.24 -4.45
N ILE A 133 5.44 -3.58 -5.29
CA ILE A 133 4.65 -4.81 -5.20
C ILE A 133 5.56 -6.04 -5.39
N GLU A 134 6.37 -6.07 -6.43
CA GLU A 134 7.30 -7.18 -6.73
C GLU A 134 8.30 -7.41 -5.59
N LYS A 135 8.84 -6.33 -5.03
CA LYS A 135 9.72 -6.40 -3.87
C LYS A 135 9.01 -6.98 -2.65
N ALA A 136 7.80 -6.51 -2.36
CA ALA A 136 7.01 -7.00 -1.22
C ALA A 136 6.64 -8.49 -1.38
N ILE A 137 6.30 -8.93 -2.59
CA ILE A 137 6.04 -10.35 -2.89
C ILE A 137 7.29 -11.18 -2.61
N THR A 138 8.44 -10.74 -3.11
CA THR A 138 9.73 -11.44 -2.91
C THR A 138 10.09 -11.54 -1.44
N GLU A 139 9.89 -10.48 -0.66
CA GLU A 139 10.13 -10.47 0.79
C GLU A 139 9.17 -11.42 1.51
N LYS A 140 7.90 -11.45 1.13
CA LYS A 140 6.90 -12.35 1.71
C LYS A 140 7.19 -13.82 1.45
N VAL A 141 7.57 -14.17 0.24
CA VAL A 141 7.98 -15.54 -0.11
C VAL A 141 9.15 -16.01 0.75
N LYS A 142 10.19 -15.17 0.92
CA LYS A 142 11.34 -15.49 1.78
C LYS A 142 10.96 -15.64 3.25
N GLU A 143 10.01 -14.85 3.74
CA GLU A 143 9.47 -14.97 5.09
C GLU A 143 8.78 -16.33 5.29
N LEU A 144 7.88 -16.69 4.37
CA LEU A 144 7.15 -17.95 4.42
C LEU A 144 8.09 -19.18 4.36
N GLU A 145 9.13 -19.12 3.52
CA GLU A 145 10.15 -20.19 3.44
C GLU A 145 10.92 -20.33 4.76
N ARG A 146 11.34 -19.23 5.38
CA ARG A 146 12.01 -19.24 6.70
C ARG A 146 11.12 -19.85 7.78
N ASN A 147 9.85 -19.48 7.82
CA ASN A 147 8.90 -20.01 8.81
C ASN A 147 8.73 -21.52 8.65
N LYS A 148 8.57 -22.02 7.42
CA LYS A 148 8.50 -23.46 7.12
C LYS A 148 9.74 -24.23 7.56
N GLN A 149 10.93 -23.67 7.37
CA GLN A 149 12.19 -24.29 7.81
C GLN A 149 12.27 -24.35 9.35
N GLN A 150 11.86 -23.30 10.04
CA GLN A 150 11.84 -23.27 11.51
C GLN A 150 10.84 -24.29 12.09
N GLU A 151 9.68 -24.44 11.50
CA GLU A 151 8.69 -25.44 11.90
C GLU A 151 9.22 -26.87 11.74
N ARG A 152 9.86 -27.18 10.60
CA ARG A 152 10.49 -28.49 10.36
C ARG A 152 11.56 -28.81 11.39
N SER A 153 12.46 -27.86 11.66
CA SER A 153 13.55 -28.04 12.65
C SER A 153 13.02 -28.24 14.08
N ARG A 154 11.88 -27.63 14.42
CA ARG A 154 11.22 -27.82 15.72
C ARG A 154 10.58 -29.21 15.84
N SER A 155 9.91 -29.68 14.80
CA SER A 155 9.29 -31.02 14.80
C SER A 155 10.33 -32.14 14.89
N GLU A 156 11.44 -32.04 14.15
CA GLU A 156 12.54 -33.01 14.21
C GLU A 156 13.27 -33.03 15.58
N GLY A 157 13.32 -31.88 16.28
CA GLY A 157 13.91 -31.78 17.62
C GLY A 157 13.04 -32.36 18.74
N MET A 158 11.72 -32.47 18.52
CA MET A 158 10.77 -33.05 19.49
C MET A 158 10.66 -34.58 19.40
N GLU A 159 11.11 -35.21 18.31
CA GLU A 159 11.12 -36.67 18.11
C GLU A 159 12.39 -37.36 18.63
N ARG A 160 13.33 -36.59 19.21
CA ARG A 160 14.55 -37.09 19.84
C ARG A 160 14.49 -36.99 21.36
#